data_cffe3c72f176fd44803a417bb6e2dc43
#
_entry.id   cffe3c72f176fd44803a417bb6e2dc43
#
_cell.length_a   1.000
_cell.length_b   1.000
_cell.length_c   1.000
_cell.angle_alpha   90.00
_cell.angle_beta   90.00
_cell.angle_gamma   90.00
#
_symmetry.space_group_name_H-M   'P 1'
#
loop_
_entity.id
_entity.type
_entity.pdbx_description
1 polymer ?
#
loop_
_entity_poly.entity_id
_entity_poly.type
_entity_poly.pdbx_seq_one_letter_code
_entity_poly.pdbx_strand_id
1 'polypeptide(L)'
;MIKRNGDYKLFEAYKIKDAIQKAFESVSVTYTEEIFERVNISIGSVTVISVEEIQDTIEKSLYASRYFEVMKSFMLYRHTRKMQREHDKGLNDDTTYIDSTHAVEEYILRSDWRINANANTSYSNAGLVNNISGKIIANFWLDKIYSSEEGYAHRNGDLHIHDLDCLTGYCAGWSLRVLLNEGFNGVRGRVESRPPNHFREALGQMANFLGILQSEWAGAQAFSSFDTYLGPYVFKDQLTYPEVLKAIRSFVYNLNVPARWGQSPFTNITLDWVVPDDLKEQFPARRDRHLFEYITTDALLIRIKERGVVQPSELCYKHFQQEMNLINKAFYQVMTEGDANGQPFTFPIPTVNITEDFDWYGENTELLFENTARIGSSYFQNFVGSQYLRDENGHKTENPLAYKPNAVRSMCCRLQLDLRELLK
;
A
#
# COMPACT_ATOMS: atom_id res chain seq x y z
N MET A 1 -42.95 15.58 -21.02
CA MET A 1 -41.91 14.55 -21.20
C MET A 1 -41.55 13.94 -19.87
N ILE A 2 -41.49 12.64 -19.78
CA ILE A 2 -41.02 11.92 -18.58
C ILE A 2 -39.50 11.65 -18.75
N LYS A 3 -38.71 12.11 -17.76
CA LYS A 3 -37.29 11.79 -17.70
C LYS A 3 -37.07 10.35 -17.21
N ARG A 4 -35.86 9.81 -17.41
CA ARG A 4 -35.48 8.46 -16.97
C ARG A 4 -35.52 8.24 -15.44
N ASN A 5 -35.45 9.30 -14.67
CA ASN A 5 -35.59 9.27 -13.19
C ASN A 5 -37.05 9.44 -12.71
N GLY A 6 -38.01 9.43 -13.65
CA GLY A 6 -39.43 9.61 -13.36
C GLY A 6 -39.93 11.06 -13.27
N ASP A 7 -39.05 12.05 -13.31
CA ASP A 7 -39.42 13.46 -13.27
C ASP A 7 -40.15 13.93 -14.53
N TYR A 8 -41.12 14.83 -14.36
CA TYR A 8 -41.78 15.49 -15.44
C TYR A 8 -41.07 16.80 -15.80
N LYS A 9 -40.71 17.00 -17.09
CA LYS A 9 -40.23 18.28 -17.64
C LYS A 9 -40.97 18.69 -18.87
N LEU A 10 -40.99 20.00 -19.12
CA LEU A 10 -41.48 20.52 -20.42
C LEU A 10 -40.62 19.95 -21.54
N PHE A 11 -41.28 19.66 -22.64
CA PHE A 11 -40.68 19.15 -23.85
C PHE A 11 -39.91 20.27 -24.55
N GLU A 12 -38.62 20.02 -24.88
CA GLU A 12 -37.72 20.98 -25.52
C GLU A 12 -37.30 20.42 -26.89
N ALA A 13 -38.04 20.77 -27.93
CA ALA A 13 -37.84 20.26 -29.29
C ALA A 13 -36.44 20.50 -29.87
N TYR A 14 -35.78 21.60 -29.48
CA TYR A 14 -34.43 21.92 -29.98
C TYR A 14 -33.38 20.87 -29.57
N LYS A 15 -33.56 20.17 -28.42
CA LYS A 15 -32.64 19.09 -28.00
C LYS A 15 -32.72 17.87 -28.91
N ILE A 16 -33.89 17.60 -29.47
CA ILE A 16 -34.08 16.53 -30.43
C ILE A 16 -33.39 16.90 -31.75
N LYS A 17 -33.59 18.14 -32.20
CA LYS A 17 -32.96 18.67 -33.42
C LYS A 17 -31.42 18.57 -33.30
N ASP A 18 -30.86 19.05 -32.21
CA ASP A 18 -29.41 19.00 -31.95
C ASP A 18 -28.87 17.55 -31.94
N ALA A 19 -29.61 16.61 -31.33
CA ALA A 19 -29.21 15.20 -31.30
C ALA A 19 -29.24 14.56 -32.70
N ILE A 20 -30.23 14.87 -33.52
CA ILE A 20 -30.31 14.40 -34.88
C ILE A 20 -29.20 15.02 -35.76
N GLN A 21 -28.95 16.33 -35.66
CA GLN A 21 -27.88 17.01 -36.37
C GLN A 21 -26.51 16.39 -36.09
N LYS A 22 -26.20 16.17 -34.83
CA LYS A 22 -24.94 15.52 -34.40
C LYS A 22 -24.79 14.11 -34.99
N ALA A 23 -25.87 13.35 -35.10
CA ALA A 23 -25.81 12.03 -35.71
C ALA A 23 -25.50 12.12 -37.24
N PHE A 24 -26.02 13.09 -37.94
CA PHE A 24 -25.69 13.35 -39.33
C PHE A 24 -24.23 13.80 -39.51
N GLU A 25 -23.77 14.72 -38.66
CA GLU A 25 -22.39 15.21 -38.65
C GLU A 25 -21.38 14.08 -38.43
N SER A 26 -21.68 13.16 -37.51
CA SER A 26 -20.78 12.06 -37.12
C SER A 26 -20.47 11.09 -38.27
N VAL A 27 -21.32 11.02 -39.28
CA VAL A 27 -21.14 10.18 -40.47
C VAL A 27 -20.93 11.00 -41.75
N SER A 28 -20.69 12.32 -41.60
CA SER A 28 -20.44 13.25 -42.72
C SER A 28 -21.56 13.26 -43.79
N VAL A 29 -22.80 13.07 -43.35
CA VAL A 29 -23.99 13.17 -44.19
C VAL A 29 -24.65 14.53 -43.98
N THR A 30 -25.09 15.17 -45.07
CA THR A 30 -25.77 16.47 -44.99
C THR A 30 -27.11 16.34 -44.24
N TYR A 31 -27.28 17.13 -43.19
CA TYR A 31 -28.53 17.17 -42.42
C TYR A 31 -29.68 17.70 -43.26
N THR A 32 -30.89 17.09 -43.12
CA THR A 32 -32.13 17.56 -43.70
C THR A 32 -33.17 17.82 -42.60
N GLU A 33 -33.86 18.94 -42.66
CA GLU A 33 -34.89 19.34 -41.69
C GLU A 33 -36.09 18.38 -41.66
N GLU A 34 -36.35 17.70 -42.78
CA GLU A 34 -37.48 16.76 -42.96
C GLU A 34 -37.52 15.68 -41.85
N ILE A 35 -36.38 15.19 -41.44
CA ILE A 35 -36.29 14.16 -40.36
C ILE A 35 -36.78 14.73 -39.02
N PHE A 36 -36.34 15.93 -38.66
CA PHE A 36 -36.79 16.59 -37.47
C PHE A 36 -38.30 16.88 -37.48
N GLU A 37 -38.82 17.39 -38.60
CA GLU A 37 -40.26 17.65 -38.78
C GLU A 37 -41.07 16.37 -38.61
N ARG A 38 -40.65 15.26 -39.22
CA ARG A 38 -41.33 13.96 -39.10
C ARG A 38 -41.37 13.46 -37.68
N VAL A 39 -40.25 13.56 -36.96
CA VAL A 39 -40.15 13.19 -35.54
C VAL A 39 -41.06 14.10 -34.69
N ASN A 40 -41.01 15.39 -34.92
CA ASN A 40 -41.79 16.38 -34.20
C ASN A 40 -43.31 16.20 -34.35
N ILE A 41 -43.77 15.89 -35.57
CA ILE A 41 -45.17 15.55 -35.89
C ILE A 41 -45.59 14.29 -35.12
N SER A 42 -44.74 13.24 -35.15
CA SER A 42 -45.03 11.98 -34.46
C SER A 42 -45.12 12.12 -32.95
N ILE A 43 -44.31 13.02 -32.36
CA ILE A 43 -44.32 13.31 -30.93
C ILE A 43 -45.42 14.28 -30.53
N GLY A 44 -45.73 15.26 -31.37
CA GLY A 44 -46.73 16.32 -31.11
C GLY A 44 -48.15 15.83 -30.90
N SER A 45 -48.46 14.59 -31.27
CA SER A 45 -49.76 13.93 -31.03
C SER A 45 -49.90 13.26 -29.66
N VAL A 46 -48.85 13.28 -28.83
CA VAL A 46 -48.81 12.55 -27.56
C VAL A 46 -48.75 13.52 -26.37
N THR A 47 -49.68 13.38 -25.40
CA THR A 47 -49.74 14.26 -24.25
C THR A 47 -48.59 14.06 -23.27
N VAL A 48 -48.13 12.82 -23.08
CA VAL A 48 -47.01 12.46 -22.24
C VAL A 48 -46.13 11.43 -22.96
N ILE A 49 -44.87 11.71 -23.10
CA ILE A 49 -43.91 10.84 -23.77
C ILE A 49 -42.62 10.71 -22.96
N SER A 50 -42.02 9.53 -22.95
CA SER A 50 -40.76 9.27 -22.29
C SER A 50 -39.56 9.58 -23.19
N VAL A 51 -38.38 9.77 -22.61
CA VAL A 51 -37.13 9.97 -23.35
C VAL A 51 -36.83 8.76 -24.27
N GLU A 52 -37.15 7.55 -23.83
CA GLU A 52 -36.92 6.33 -24.62
C GLU A 52 -37.84 6.29 -25.84
N GLU A 53 -39.13 6.58 -25.68
CA GLU A 53 -40.08 6.65 -26.82
C GLU A 53 -39.67 7.72 -27.82
N ILE A 54 -39.14 8.85 -27.39
CA ILE A 54 -38.58 9.88 -28.29
C ILE A 54 -37.44 9.32 -29.11
N GLN A 55 -36.49 8.63 -28.49
CA GLN A 55 -35.35 8.03 -29.16
C GLN A 55 -35.76 6.94 -30.14
N ASP A 56 -36.71 6.09 -29.77
CA ASP A 56 -37.28 5.08 -30.66
C ASP A 56 -37.98 5.71 -31.88
N THR A 57 -38.64 6.86 -31.68
CA THR A 57 -39.28 7.62 -32.76
C THR A 57 -38.23 8.20 -33.73
N ILE A 58 -37.10 8.70 -33.23
CA ILE A 58 -35.99 9.17 -34.06
C ILE A 58 -35.43 8.01 -34.88
N GLU A 59 -35.16 6.86 -34.28
CA GLU A 59 -34.64 5.67 -34.97
C GLU A 59 -35.59 5.19 -36.09
N LYS A 60 -36.89 5.10 -35.78
CA LYS A 60 -37.90 4.73 -36.77
C LYS A 60 -37.98 5.74 -37.96
N SER A 61 -37.87 7.05 -37.65
CA SER A 61 -37.90 8.10 -38.68
C SER A 61 -36.67 8.05 -39.57
N LEU A 62 -35.48 7.85 -39.01
CA LEU A 62 -34.23 7.66 -39.76
C LEU A 62 -34.27 6.40 -40.63
N TYR A 63 -34.81 5.29 -40.11
CA TYR A 63 -35.01 4.07 -40.88
C TYR A 63 -35.95 4.26 -42.06
N ALA A 64 -37.13 4.85 -41.78
CA ALA A 64 -38.16 5.10 -42.84
C ALA A 64 -37.65 6.03 -43.92
N SER A 65 -36.75 6.93 -43.60
CA SER A 65 -36.12 7.86 -44.55
C SER A 65 -34.84 7.31 -45.18
N ARG A 66 -34.49 6.04 -44.92
CA ARG A 66 -33.32 5.31 -45.47
C ARG A 66 -31.95 5.89 -45.08
N TYR A 67 -31.87 6.64 -44.00
CA TYR A 67 -30.60 7.13 -43.41
C TYR A 67 -29.96 6.08 -42.49
N PHE A 68 -29.61 4.93 -43.04
CA PHE A 68 -29.17 3.76 -42.24
C PHE A 68 -27.88 4.02 -41.49
N GLU A 69 -26.90 4.68 -42.08
CA GLU A 69 -25.63 5.00 -41.42
C GLU A 69 -25.82 6.01 -40.27
N VAL A 70 -26.66 7.03 -40.50
CA VAL A 70 -27.01 8.01 -39.43
C VAL A 70 -27.75 7.32 -38.29
N MET A 71 -28.71 6.44 -38.62
CA MET A 71 -29.45 5.65 -37.63
C MET A 71 -28.49 4.78 -36.80
N LYS A 72 -27.56 4.08 -37.43
CA LYS A 72 -26.56 3.26 -36.78
C LYS A 72 -25.70 4.09 -35.85
N SER A 73 -25.21 5.25 -36.28
CA SER A 73 -24.45 6.18 -35.44
C SER A 73 -25.26 6.65 -34.23
N PHE A 74 -26.54 7.04 -34.45
CA PHE A 74 -27.43 7.44 -33.36
C PHE A 74 -27.67 6.33 -32.34
N MET A 75 -27.92 5.08 -32.81
CA MET A 75 -28.08 3.92 -31.92
C MET A 75 -26.83 3.62 -31.12
N LEU A 76 -25.63 3.68 -31.73
CA LEU A 76 -24.36 3.50 -31.06
C LEU A 76 -24.14 4.59 -29.98
N TYR A 77 -24.40 5.85 -30.33
CA TYR A 77 -24.34 6.95 -29.37
C TYR A 77 -25.32 6.75 -28.19
N ARG A 78 -26.57 6.37 -28.49
CA ARG A 78 -27.59 6.05 -27.48
C ARG A 78 -27.12 4.94 -26.57
N HIS A 79 -26.56 3.86 -27.13
CA HIS A 79 -26.01 2.72 -26.39
C HIS A 79 -24.84 3.14 -25.47
N THR A 80 -23.86 3.84 -26.03
CA THR A 80 -22.71 4.35 -25.24
C THR A 80 -23.16 5.25 -24.08
N ARG A 81 -24.12 6.14 -24.34
CA ARG A 81 -24.68 7.01 -23.28
C ARG A 81 -25.53 6.24 -22.28
N LYS A 82 -26.17 5.15 -22.65
CA LYS A 82 -26.86 4.25 -21.75
C LYS A 82 -25.86 3.57 -20.84
N MET A 83 -24.81 2.97 -21.40
CA MET A 83 -23.73 2.31 -20.67
C MET A 83 -23.02 3.27 -19.70
N GLN A 84 -22.69 4.50 -20.14
CA GLN A 84 -22.12 5.53 -19.27
C GLN A 84 -23.01 5.84 -18.06
N ARG A 85 -24.32 6.01 -18.28
CA ARG A 85 -25.27 6.30 -17.20
C ARG A 85 -25.48 5.11 -16.24
N GLU A 86 -25.43 3.90 -16.74
CA GLU A 86 -25.50 2.68 -15.94
C GLU A 86 -24.25 2.52 -15.10
N HIS A 87 -23.09 2.82 -15.65
CA HIS A 87 -21.83 2.93 -14.95
C HIS A 87 -21.86 4.02 -13.86
N ASP A 88 -22.35 5.23 -14.22
CA ASP A 88 -22.46 6.37 -13.28
C ASP A 88 -23.51 6.15 -12.18
N LYS A 89 -24.50 5.28 -12.41
CA LYS A 89 -25.58 5.00 -11.43
C LYS A 89 -25.30 3.81 -10.51
N GLY A 90 -24.22 3.07 -10.73
CA GLY A 90 -23.92 1.86 -9.96
C GLY A 90 -25.02 0.79 -10.07
N LEU A 91 -25.84 0.83 -11.11
CA LEU A 91 -26.88 -0.15 -11.35
C LEU A 91 -26.27 -1.38 -12.02
N ASN A 92 -26.20 -2.44 -11.22
CA ASN A 92 -25.75 -3.77 -11.57
C ASN A 92 -26.42 -4.29 -12.84
N ASP A 93 -25.64 -4.52 -13.85
CA ASP A 93 -25.83 -5.66 -14.74
C ASP A 93 -24.47 -6.29 -15.00
N ASP A 94 -24.42 -7.60 -15.16
CA ASP A 94 -23.25 -8.49 -15.11
C ASP A 94 -22.10 -8.18 -16.09
N THR A 95 -22.09 -7.02 -16.70
CA THR A 95 -21.06 -6.56 -17.62
C THR A 95 -20.63 -5.14 -17.31
N THR A 96 -19.75 -4.98 -16.35
CA THR A 96 -18.94 -3.75 -16.23
C THR A 96 -17.98 -3.72 -17.43
N TYR A 97 -18.48 -3.31 -18.58
CA TYR A 97 -17.65 -3.10 -19.75
C TYR A 97 -16.72 -1.91 -19.46
N ILE A 98 -15.49 -2.21 -19.13
CA ILE A 98 -14.43 -1.20 -19.14
C ILE A 98 -14.13 -0.97 -20.61
N ASP A 99 -14.47 0.23 -21.11
CA ASP A 99 -13.93 0.66 -22.41
C ASP A 99 -12.41 0.71 -22.28
N SER A 100 -11.77 -0.36 -22.72
CA SER A 100 -10.33 -0.57 -22.59
C SER A 100 -9.53 0.54 -23.29
N THR A 101 -10.05 1.05 -24.39
CA THR A 101 -9.41 2.16 -25.15
C THR A 101 -9.47 3.44 -24.33
N HIS A 102 -10.63 3.75 -23.78
CA HIS A 102 -10.82 4.94 -22.96
C HIS A 102 -10.00 4.89 -21.67
N ALA A 103 -9.90 3.74 -21.02
CA ALA A 103 -9.08 3.57 -19.84
C ALA A 103 -7.58 3.82 -20.09
N VAL A 104 -7.09 3.44 -21.29
CA VAL A 104 -5.71 3.74 -21.71
C VAL A 104 -5.53 5.23 -21.98
N GLU A 105 -6.48 5.85 -22.69
CA GLU A 105 -6.45 7.28 -23.01
C GLU A 105 -6.49 8.13 -21.73
N GLU A 106 -7.36 7.82 -20.78
CA GLU A 106 -7.41 8.49 -19.46
C GLU A 106 -6.06 8.46 -18.75
N TYR A 107 -5.39 7.31 -18.74
CA TYR A 107 -4.08 7.18 -18.11
C TYR A 107 -3.01 8.00 -18.84
N ILE A 108 -2.98 7.96 -20.17
CA ILE A 108 -2.02 8.71 -20.97
C ILE A 108 -2.23 10.23 -20.81
N LEU A 109 -3.46 10.67 -20.86
CA LEU A 109 -3.83 12.08 -20.75
C LEU A 109 -3.82 12.58 -19.30
N ARG A 110 -3.74 11.67 -18.34
CA ARG A 110 -3.83 11.98 -16.89
C ARG A 110 -5.03 12.85 -16.52
N SER A 111 -6.13 12.61 -17.20
CA SER A 111 -7.37 13.36 -17.00
C SER A 111 -8.07 13.01 -15.68
N ASP A 112 -7.77 11.83 -15.10
CA ASP A 112 -8.32 11.37 -13.84
C ASP A 112 -7.29 11.62 -12.72
N TRP A 113 -7.70 12.34 -11.66
CA TRP A 113 -6.86 12.62 -10.50
C TRP A 113 -6.41 11.33 -9.76
N ARG A 114 -7.18 10.26 -9.82
CA ARG A 114 -6.86 8.95 -9.22
C ARG A 114 -5.63 8.30 -9.84
N ILE A 115 -5.32 8.62 -11.07
CA ILE A 115 -4.13 8.11 -11.78
C ILE A 115 -2.83 8.55 -11.09
N ASN A 116 -2.86 9.69 -10.41
CA ASN A 116 -1.70 10.28 -9.74
C ASN A 116 -1.70 10.05 -8.22
N ALA A 117 -2.77 9.50 -7.63
CA ALA A 117 -2.96 9.47 -6.18
C ALA A 117 -1.87 8.69 -5.42
N ASN A 118 -1.33 7.61 -6.01
CA ASN A 118 -0.26 6.81 -5.42
C ASN A 118 0.94 6.61 -6.37
N ALA A 119 1.02 7.37 -7.45
CA ALA A 119 2.12 7.27 -8.38
C ALA A 119 3.30 8.09 -7.92
N ASN A 120 4.31 7.45 -7.36
CA ASN A 120 5.61 8.07 -7.06
C ASN A 120 6.38 8.46 -8.33
N THR A 121 5.83 8.18 -9.52
CA THR A 121 6.51 8.38 -10.79
C THR A 121 5.57 9.01 -11.83
N SER A 122 6.16 9.71 -12.80
CA SER A 122 5.56 10.04 -14.07
C SER A 122 5.09 8.77 -14.79
N TYR A 123 4.48 8.91 -15.96
CA TYR A 123 4.04 7.78 -16.79
C TYR A 123 5.02 6.60 -16.79
N SER A 124 4.50 5.40 -16.53
CA SER A 124 5.24 4.15 -16.68
C SER A 124 4.32 3.06 -17.26
N ASN A 125 4.90 2.14 -18.05
CA ASN A 125 4.15 1.00 -18.59
C ASN A 125 3.57 0.12 -17.47
N ALA A 126 4.33 -0.10 -16.42
CA ALA A 126 3.87 -0.85 -15.25
C ALA A 126 2.69 -0.15 -14.55
N GLY A 127 2.75 1.17 -14.40
CA GLY A 127 1.65 1.98 -13.87
C GLY A 127 0.39 1.92 -14.73
N LEU A 128 0.53 1.93 -16.06
CA LEU A 128 -0.59 1.76 -16.99
C LEU A 128 -1.28 0.41 -16.78
N VAL A 129 -0.51 -0.69 -16.76
CA VAL A 129 -1.05 -2.04 -16.54
C VAL A 129 -1.75 -2.14 -15.20
N ASN A 130 -1.15 -1.61 -14.14
CA ASN A 130 -1.75 -1.62 -12.80
C ASN A 130 -3.04 -0.80 -12.75
N ASN A 131 -3.08 0.37 -13.37
CA ASN A 131 -4.28 1.21 -13.42
C ASN A 131 -5.45 0.49 -14.10
N ILE A 132 -5.20 -0.18 -15.23
CA ILE A 132 -6.24 -0.89 -15.96
C ILE A 132 -6.70 -2.14 -15.18
N SER A 133 -5.77 -2.96 -14.72
CA SER A 133 -6.10 -4.15 -13.93
C SER A 133 -6.78 -3.77 -12.60
N GLY A 134 -6.34 -2.70 -11.98
CA GLY A 134 -6.89 -2.20 -10.73
C GLY A 134 -8.35 -1.78 -10.85
N LYS A 135 -8.75 -1.15 -11.95
CA LYS A 135 -10.16 -0.81 -12.22
C LYS A 135 -11.06 -2.07 -12.30
N ILE A 136 -10.56 -3.14 -12.90
CA ILE A 136 -11.28 -4.42 -13.01
C ILE A 136 -11.42 -5.05 -11.61
N ILE A 137 -10.33 -5.10 -10.86
CA ILE A 137 -10.30 -5.68 -9.51
C ILE A 137 -11.19 -4.88 -8.55
N ALA A 138 -11.15 -3.54 -8.63
CA ALA A 138 -12.00 -2.67 -7.81
C ALA A 138 -13.49 -2.94 -8.02
N ASN A 139 -13.91 -3.12 -9.28
CA ASN A 139 -15.29 -3.47 -9.58
C ASN A 139 -15.67 -4.83 -9.00
N PHE A 140 -14.77 -5.82 -9.07
CA PHE A 140 -15.03 -7.13 -8.46
C PHE A 140 -15.23 -7.01 -6.94
N TRP A 141 -14.40 -6.24 -6.23
CA TRP A 141 -14.57 -5.97 -4.80
C TRP A 141 -15.95 -5.37 -4.51
N LEU A 142 -16.29 -4.28 -5.22
CA LEU A 142 -17.49 -3.49 -4.96
C LEU A 142 -18.79 -4.21 -5.37
N ASP A 143 -18.72 -5.16 -6.31
CA ASP A 143 -19.91 -5.83 -6.84
C ASP A 143 -20.11 -7.24 -6.29
N LYS A 144 -19.04 -7.91 -5.84
CA LYS A 144 -19.10 -9.33 -5.46
C LYS A 144 -18.67 -9.60 -4.02
N ILE A 145 -17.85 -8.74 -3.43
CA ILE A 145 -17.31 -8.97 -2.08
C ILE A 145 -17.99 -8.07 -1.04
N TYR A 146 -18.08 -6.78 -1.32
CA TYR A 146 -18.82 -5.85 -0.47
C TYR A 146 -20.33 -5.95 -0.72
N SER A 147 -21.12 -5.53 0.26
CA SER A 147 -22.57 -5.38 0.08
C SER A 147 -22.88 -4.31 -0.96
N SER A 148 -24.06 -4.39 -1.57
CA SER A 148 -24.50 -3.37 -2.52
C SER A 148 -24.56 -1.97 -1.91
N GLU A 149 -24.84 -1.85 -0.62
CA GLU A 149 -24.89 -0.58 0.12
C GLU A 149 -23.50 0.01 0.28
N GLU A 150 -22.51 -0.79 0.68
CA GLU A 150 -21.10 -0.37 0.81
C GLU A 150 -20.51 0.00 -0.55
N GLY A 151 -20.74 -0.82 -1.57
CA GLY A 151 -20.30 -0.54 -2.94
C GLY A 151 -20.91 0.75 -3.49
N TYR A 152 -22.20 0.99 -3.23
CA TYR A 152 -22.86 2.24 -3.61
C TYR A 152 -22.27 3.44 -2.86
N ALA A 153 -22.11 3.34 -1.55
CA ALA A 153 -21.56 4.41 -0.72
C ALA A 153 -20.15 4.81 -1.16
N HIS A 154 -19.29 3.83 -1.53
CA HIS A 154 -17.96 4.11 -2.07
C HIS A 154 -18.04 4.85 -3.42
N ARG A 155 -18.89 4.38 -4.35
CA ARG A 155 -19.05 5.00 -5.68
C ARG A 155 -19.67 6.39 -5.62
N ASN A 156 -20.54 6.63 -4.63
CA ASN A 156 -21.20 7.92 -4.43
C ASN A 156 -20.32 8.92 -3.64
N GLY A 157 -19.25 8.47 -3.01
CA GLY A 157 -18.33 9.30 -2.24
C GLY A 157 -18.72 9.48 -0.77
N ASP A 158 -19.69 8.71 -0.27
CA ASP A 158 -20.11 8.76 1.15
C ASP A 158 -19.06 8.11 2.05
N LEU A 159 -18.30 7.15 1.53
CA LEU A 159 -17.14 6.54 2.16
C LEU A 159 -16.04 6.23 1.13
N HIS A 160 -14.82 6.02 1.61
CA HIS A 160 -13.70 5.59 0.78
C HIS A 160 -13.12 4.27 1.26
N ILE A 161 -13.12 3.25 0.40
CA ILE A 161 -12.44 1.97 0.62
C ILE A 161 -11.10 2.03 -0.09
N HIS A 162 -10.01 1.81 0.65
CA HIS A 162 -8.64 1.89 0.15
C HIS A 162 -8.23 0.64 -0.63
N ASP A 163 -7.28 0.80 -1.58
CA ASP A 163 -6.54 -0.27 -2.25
C ASP A 163 -7.41 -1.36 -2.89
N LEU A 164 -8.50 -0.95 -3.50
CA LEU A 164 -9.38 -1.84 -4.26
C LEU A 164 -8.75 -2.38 -5.54
N ASP A 165 -7.59 -1.87 -5.94
CA ASP A 165 -6.82 -2.31 -7.11
C ASP A 165 -6.10 -3.65 -6.92
N CYS A 166 -6.07 -4.17 -5.69
CA CYS A 166 -5.44 -5.44 -5.33
C CYS A 166 -6.45 -6.39 -4.65
N LEU A 167 -6.54 -7.63 -5.12
CA LEU A 167 -7.37 -8.67 -4.49
C LEU A 167 -6.55 -9.43 -3.44
N THR A 168 -6.17 -8.74 -2.37
CA THR A 168 -5.28 -9.27 -1.33
C THR A 168 -5.48 -8.57 0.01
N GLY A 169 -4.80 -9.06 1.06
CA GLY A 169 -4.75 -8.39 2.36
C GLY A 169 -4.03 -7.04 2.27
N TYR A 170 -4.36 -6.13 3.19
CA TYR A 170 -3.84 -4.76 3.16
C TYR A 170 -2.37 -4.71 3.56
N CYS A 171 -2.04 -4.80 4.85
CA CYS A 171 -0.69 -4.73 5.37
C CYS A 171 -0.29 -6.03 6.06
N ALA A 172 1.01 -6.33 6.10
CA ALA A 172 1.53 -7.48 6.83
C ALA A 172 2.79 -7.15 7.62
N GLY A 173 2.87 -7.74 8.80
CA GLY A 173 4.08 -7.77 9.61
C GLY A 173 4.71 -9.16 9.59
N TRP A 174 6.00 -9.18 9.42
CA TRP A 174 6.76 -10.41 9.27
C TRP A 174 7.75 -10.58 10.41
N SER A 175 7.93 -11.80 10.86
CA SER A 175 8.92 -12.11 11.88
C SER A 175 10.32 -12.11 11.29
N LEU A 176 11.10 -11.07 11.61
CA LEU A 176 12.51 -11.03 11.25
C LEU A 176 13.29 -12.20 11.86
N ARG A 177 12.93 -12.61 13.09
CA ARG A 177 13.52 -13.78 13.75
C ARG A 177 13.36 -15.05 12.91
N VAL A 178 12.17 -15.29 12.35
CA VAL A 178 11.93 -16.46 11.51
C VAL A 178 12.75 -16.39 10.24
N LEU A 179 12.78 -15.24 9.56
CA LEU A 179 13.60 -15.04 8.37
C LEU A 179 15.09 -15.31 8.63
N LEU A 180 15.63 -14.78 9.73
CA LEU A 180 17.03 -14.97 10.10
C LEU A 180 17.36 -16.41 10.54
N ASN A 181 16.38 -17.10 11.12
CA ASN A 181 16.53 -18.49 11.57
C ASN A 181 16.41 -19.50 10.43
N GLU A 182 15.44 -19.32 9.54
CA GLU A 182 15.03 -20.30 8.54
C GLU A 182 15.47 -19.95 7.11
N GLY A 183 15.65 -18.66 6.83
CA GLY A 183 15.86 -18.14 5.48
C GLY A 183 14.54 -18.04 4.70
N PHE A 184 14.64 -18.02 3.36
CA PHE A 184 13.49 -18.12 2.48
C PHE A 184 13.11 -19.58 2.28
N ASN A 185 11.92 -19.95 2.68
CA ASN A 185 11.39 -21.28 2.44
C ASN A 185 9.86 -21.23 2.23
N GLY A 186 9.30 -22.31 1.74
CA GLY A 186 7.87 -22.59 1.80
C GLY A 186 7.01 -21.95 0.71
N VAL A 187 7.52 -21.13 -0.20
CA VAL A 187 6.75 -20.63 -1.33
C VAL A 187 7.08 -21.43 -2.58
N ARG A 188 6.20 -22.38 -2.92
CA ARG A 188 6.42 -23.27 -4.06
C ARG A 188 6.66 -22.50 -5.36
N GLY A 189 7.74 -22.82 -6.06
CA GLY A 189 8.12 -22.16 -7.33
C GLY A 189 8.80 -20.81 -7.18
N ARG A 190 9.13 -20.38 -5.97
CA ARG A 190 9.98 -19.21 -5.70
C ARG A 190 11.40 -19.64 -5.31
N VAL A 191 12.33 -18.69 -5.40
CA VAL A 191 13.72 -18.92 -4.99
C VAL A 191 13.78 -19.17 -3.48
N GLU A 192 14.38 -20.27 -3.09
CA GLU A 192 14.68 -20.58 -1.69
C GLU A 192 16.10 -20.15 -1.35
N SER A 193 16.30 -19.63 -0.15
CA SER A 193 17.62 -19.27 0.34
C SER A 193 17.82 -19.76 1.78
N ARG A 194 19.05 -20.18 2.07
CA ARG A 194 19.43 -20.58 3.43
C ARG A 194 19.42 -19.36 4.37
N PRO A 195 19.30 -19.56 5.69
CA PRO A 195 19.47 -18.50 6.67
C PRO A 195 20.78 -17.73 6.45
N PRO A 196 20.77 -16.41 6.59
CA PRO A 196 21.94 -15.59 6.38
C PRO A 196 23.02 -15.92 7.40
N ASN A 197 24.28 -15.78 6.98
CA ASN A 197 25.43 -15.97 7.86
C ASN A 197 26.12 -14.64 8.21
N HIS A 198 25.92 -13.62 7.40
CA HIS A 198 26.56 -12.32 7.49
C HIS A 198 25.55 -11.17 7.50
N PHE A 199 25.92 -10.04 8.09
CA PHE A 199 25.08 -8.85 8.19
C PHE A 199 24.53 -8.39 6.82
N ARG A 200 25.40 -8.32 5.82
CA ARG A 200 24.99 -7.91 4.47
C ARG A 200 24.06 -8.92 3.80
N GLU A 201 24.25 -10.20 4.05
CA GLU A 201 23.36 -11.24 3.55
C GLU A 201 21.96 -11.10 4.18
N ALA A 202 21.90 -10.84 5.49
CA ALA A 202 20.65 -10.61 6.19
C ALA A 202 19.87 -9.42 5.59
N LEU A 203 20.53 -8.29 5.41
CA LEU A 203 19.93 -7.11 4.77
C LEU A 203 19.47 -7.38 3.33
N GLY A 204 20.28 -8.12 2.56
CA GLY A 204 19.94 -8.53 1.18
C GLY A 204 18.71 -9.44 1.14
N GLN A 205 18.63 -10.43 2.04
CA GLN A 205 17.45 -11.29 2.15
C GLN A 205 16.20 -10.53 2.57
N MET A 206 16.34 -9.60 3.50
CA MET A 206 15.21 -8.73 3.91
C MET A 206 14.69 -7.91 2.73
N ALA A 207 15.58 -7.27 1.96
CA ALA A 207 15.19 -6.49 0.79
C ALA A 207 14.48 -7.35 -0.26
N ASN A 208 15.01 -8.54 -0.55
CA ASN A 208 14.39 -9.48 -1.50
C ASN A 208 13.04 -9.99 -0.99
N PHE A 209 12.93 -10.32 0.30
CA PHE A 209 11.68 -10.76 0.91
C PHE A 209 10.60 -9.68 0.79
N LEU A 210 10.91 -8.46 1.17
CA LEU A 210 10.00 -7.33 1.09
C LEU A 210 9.60 -7.03 -0.37
N GLY A 211 10.54 -7.10 -1.30
CA GLY A 211 10.28 -6.91 -2.73
C GLY A 211 9.37 -7.99 -3.34
N ILE A 212 9.47 -9.25 -2.91
CA ILE A 212 8.60 -10.33 -3.34
C ILE A 212 7.19 -10.14 -2.76
N LEU A 213 7.09 -9.93 -1.44
CA LEU A 213 5.81 -9.88 -0.75
C LEU A 213 5.03 -8.60 -1.02
N GLN A 214 5.67 -7.53 -1.39
CA GLN A 214 5.01 -6.32 -1.85
C GLN A 214 4.09 -6.58 -3.05
N SER A 215 4.40 -7.56 -3.89
CA SER A 215 3.53 -7.95 -5.02
C SER A 215 2.33 -8.80 -4.61
N GLU A 216 2.31 -9.29 -3.36
CA GLU A 216 1.27 -10.16 -2.83
C GLU A 216 0.39 -9.46 -1.76
N TRP A 217 0.70 -8.19 -1.43
CA TRP A 217 0.00 -7.40 -0.41
C TRP A 217 -0.24 -5.98 -0.92
N ALA A 218 -1.40 -5.41 -0.61
CA ALA A 218 -1.76 -4.07 -1.10
C ALA A 218 -0.98 -2.95 -0.42
N GLY A 219 -0.77 -3.05 0.89
CA GLY A 219 -0.17 -2.01 1.71
C GLY A 219 1.23 -2.35 2.22
N ALA A 220 1.57 -1.79 3.38
CA ALA A 220 2.91 -1.87 3.94
C ALA A 220 3.33 -3.26 4.39
N GLN A 221 4.61 -3.56 4.21
CA GLN A 221 5.31 -4.73 4.72
C GLN A 221 6.28 -4.31 5.81
N ALA A 222 6.28 -4.98 6.95
CA ALA A 222 7.07 -4.54 8.09
C ALA A 222 7.88 -5.66 8.75
N PHE A 223 9.06 -5.28 9.27
CA PHE A 223 9.83 -6.08 10.22
C PHE A 223 9.97 -5.33 11.54
N SER A 224 9.73 -6.02 12.65
CA SER A 224 9.97 -5.47 13.99
C SER A 224 11.35 -5.83 14.52
N SER A 225 11.83 -5.05 15.50
CA SER A 225 13.11 -5.31 16.22
C SER A 225 14.32 -5.41 15.28
N PHE A 226 14.37 -4.52 14.28
CA PHE A 226 15.39 -4.53 13.25
C PHE A 226 16.80 -4.44 13.83
N ASP A 227 17.04 -3.48 14.72
CA ASP A 227 18.31 -3.25 15.37
C ASP A 227 18.68 -4.39 16.32
N THR A 228 17.71 -4.88 17.12
CA THR A 228 17.93 -5.98 18.08
C THR A 228 18.33 -7.27 17.37
N TYR A 229 17.59 -7.68 16.34
CA TYR A 229 17.88 -8.94 15.65
C TYR A 229 19.13 -8.88 14.79
N LEU A 230 19.54 -7.72 14.33
CA LEU A 230 20.71 -7.56 13.45
C LEU A 230 22.01 -7.25 14.22
N GLY A 231 21.94 -6.75 15.45
CA GLY A 231 23.10 -6.48 16.29
C GLY A 231 24.07 -7.67 16.41
N PRO A 232 23.59 -8.91 16.64
CA PRO A 232 24.47 -10.11 16.68
C PRO A 232 25.29 -10.34 15.42
N TYR A 233 24.76 -10.00 14.23
CA TYR A 233 25.48 -10.15 12.96
C TYR A 233 26.59 -9.11 12.80
N VAL A 234 26.35 -7.87 13.23
CA VAL A 234 27.37 -6.81 13.25
C VAL A 234 28.55 -7.23 14.16
N PHE A 235 28.22 -7.76 15.35
CA PHE A 235 29.24 -8.28 16.29
C PHE A 235 30.01 -9.46 15.70
N LYS A 236 29.31 -10.45 15.16
CA LYS A 236 29.89 -11.67 14.58
C LYS A 236 30.84 -11.36 13.43
N ASP A 237 30.43 -10.45 12.55
CA ASP A 237 31.22 -10.04 11.39
C ASP A 237 32.31 -9.01 11.77
N GLN A 238 32.39 -8.60 13.04
CA GLN A 238 33.34 -7.63 13.57
C GLN A 238 33.35 -6.30 12.79
N LEU A 239 32.17 -5.84 12.35
CA LEU A 239 32.05 -4.67 11.46
C LEU A 239 32.39 -3.38 12.20
N THR A 240 33.13 -2.55 11.53
CA THR A 240 33.36 -1.16 11.91
C THR A 240 32.17 -0.28 11.52
N TYR A 241 32.05 0.91 12.12
CA TYR A 241 30.97 1.85 11.79
C TYR A 241 30.88 2.17 10.27
N PRO A 242 31.98 2.47 9.54
CA PRO A 242 31.91 2.70 8.09
C PRO A 242 31.37 1.52 7.29
N GLU A 243 31.63 0.29 7.74
CA GLU A 243 31.12 -0.92 7.09
C GLU A 243 29.64 -1.13 7.35
N VAL A 244 29.17 -0.88 8.57
CA VAL A 244 27.74 -0.87 8.93
C VAL A 244 27.02 0.22 8.13
N LEU A 245 27.55 1.44 8.09
CA LEU A 245 26.99 2.56 7.34
C LEU A 245 26.83 2.23 5.86
N LYS A 246 27.87 1.63 5.25
CA LYS A 246 27.84 1.20 3.83
C LYS A 246 26.76 0.13 3.58
N ALA A 247 26.62 -0.82 4.49
CA ALA A 247 25.63 -1.89 4.36
C ALA A 247 24.20 -1.36 4.53
N ILE A 248 23.96 -0.52 5.53
CA ILE A 248 22.65 0.14 5.76
C ILE A 248 22.30 1.04 4.58
N ARG A 249 23.25 1.82 4.06
CA ARG A 249 23.02 2.64 2.86
C ARG A 249 22.57 1.82 1.67
N SER A 250 23.24 0.72 1.40
CA SER A 250 22.85 -0.20 0.32
C SER A 250 21.44 -0.78 0.53
N PHE A 251 21.09 -1.12 1.77
CA PHE A 251 19.76 -1.63 2.11
C PHE A 251 18.68 -0.58 1.86
N VAL A 252 18.86 0.66 2.34
CA VAL A 252 17.91 1.76 2.14
C VAL A 252 17.73 2.06 0.65
N TYR A 253 18.83 2.13 -0.14
CA TYR A 253 18.71 2.30 -1.59
C TYR A 253 17.91 1.17 -2.24
N ASN A 254 18.14 -0.08 -1.87
CA ASN A 254 17.40 -1.23 -2.42
C ASN A 254 15.91 -1.17 -2.12
N LEU A 255 15.51 -0.60 -0.99
CA LEU A 255 14.10 -0.42 -0.63
C LEU A 255 13.44 0.78 -1.34
N ASN A 256 14.21 1.65 -1.98
CA ASN A 256 13.68 2.79 -2.74
C ASN A 256 13.74 2.57 -4.26
N VAL A 257 14.17 1.40 -4.71
CA VAL A 257 14.09 1.01 -6.13
C VAL A 257 12.67 0.56 -6.44
N PRO A 258 12.02 1.10 -7.49
CA PRO A 258 10.70 0.65 -7.90
C PRO A 258 10.71 -0.83 -8.28
N ALA A 259 10.00 -1.66 -7.54
CA ALA A 259 9.97 -3.11 -7.72
C ALA A 259 8.59 -3.62 -8.17
N ARG A 260 7.50 -3.02 -7.67
CA ARG A 260 6.13 -3.37 -8.03
C ARG A 260 5.49 -2.24 -8.80
N TRP A 261 5.08 -2.50 -10.04
CA TRP A 261 4.25 -1.57 -10.83
C TRP A 261 4.73 -0.11 -10.83
N GLY A 262 6.07 0.08 -10.76
CA GLY A 262 6.69 1.39 -10.67
C GLY A 262 6.69 2.03 -9.28
N GLN A 263 6.30 1.28 -8.24
CA GLN A 263 6.35 1.72 -6.84
C GLN A 263 7.51 1.07 -6.09
N SER A 264 8.14 1.83 -5.18
CA SER A 264 9.09 1.29 -4.22
C SER A 264 8.37 0.41 -3.18
N PRO A 265 9.03 -0.61 -2.60
CA PRO A 265 8.45 -1.41 -1.53
C PRO A 265 7.98 -0.52 -0.37
N PHE A 266 6.68 -0.48 -0.12
CA PHE A 266 6.15 0.21 1.05
C PHE A 266 6.54 -0.58 2.30
N THR A 267 7.61 -0.14 2.97
CA THR A 267 8.25 -0.87 4.06
C THR A 267 8.31 -0.05 5.33
N ASN A 268 8.17 -0.76 6.46
CA ASN A 268 8.38 -0.22 7.79
C ASN A 268 9.35 -1.11 8.55
N ILE A 269 10.18 -0.53 9.39
CA ILE A 269 11.02 -1.22 10.36
C ILE A 269 10.79 -0.66 11.75
N THR A 270 10.77 -1.53 12.75
CA THR A 270 10.75 -1.08 14.15
C THR A 270 12.15 -1.15 14.73
N LEU A 271 12.57 -0.06 15.36
CA LEU A 271 13.81 0.08 16.10
C LEU A 271 13.50 0.04 17.59
N ASP A 272 14.02 -0.95 18.27
CA ASP A 272 13.76 -1.11 19.71
C ASP A 272 14.53 -0.09 20.54
N TRP A 273 15.66 0.44 20.05
CA TRP A 273 16.55 1.40 20.69
C TRP A 273 17.29 0.84 21.89
N VAL A 274 16.55 0.17 22.79
CA VAL A 274 17.08 -0.61 23.92
C VAL A 274 16.59 -2.04 23.77
N VAL A 275 17.44 -3.02 24.10
CA VAL A 275 17.07 -4.43 23.96
C VAL A 275 15.81 -4.73 24.78
N PRO A 276 14.73 -5.20 24.15
CA PRO A 276 13.47 -5.50 24.83
C PRO A 276 13.62 -6.59 25.91
N ASP A 277 12.89 -6.49 27.01
CA ASP A 277 12.98 -7.41 28.14
C ASP A 277 12.73 -8.88 27.77
N ASP A 278 11.81 -9.13 26.84
CA ASP A 278 11.52 -10.47 26.34
C ASP A 278 12.65 -11.08 25.51
N LEU A 279 13.50 -10.23 24.91
CA LEU A 279 14.60 -10.67 24.07
C LEU A 279 15.93 -10.70 24.82
N LYS A 280 16.06 -9.97 25.94
CA LYS A 280 17.32 -9.83 26.68
C LYS A 280 18.03 -11.14 26.90
N GLU A 281 17.32 -12.16 27.38
CA GLU A 281 17.90 -13.46 27.73
C GLU A 281 17.75 -14.51 26.61
N GLN A 282 17.18 -14.14 25.46
CA GLN A 282 17.11 -15.03 24.32
C GLN A 282 18.42 -15.01 23.54
N PHE A 283 18.79 -16.16 22.97
CA PHE A 283 19.96 -16.24 22.12
C PHE A 283 19.61 -15.98 20.64
N PRO A 284 20.50 -15.37 19.87
CA PRO A 284 20.31 -15.24 18.43
C PRO A 284 20.41 -16.61 17.75
N ALA A 285 19.32 -17.03 17.12
CA ALA A 285 19.19 -18.35 16.51
C ALA A 285 19.43 -18.32 15.02
N ARG A 286 20.04 -19.41 14.51
CA ARG A 286 20.19 -19.72 13.09
C ARG A 286 20.04 -21.23 12.90
N ARG A 287 19.01 -21.68 12.17
CA ARG A 287 18.64 -23.10 12.07
C ARG A 287 18.43 -23.77 13.43
N ASP A 288 17.71 -23.11 14.30
CA ASP A 288 17.41 -23.54 15.69
C ASP A 288 18.67 -23.81 16.55
N ARG A 289 19.81 -23.29 16.14
CA ARG A 289 21.07 -23.34 16.85
C ARG A 289 21.53 -21.94 17.19
N HIS A 290 22.42 -21.86 18.18
CA HIS A 290 23.02 -20.59 18.54
C HIS A 290 23.88 -20.04 17.39
N LEU A 291 23.70 -18.76 17.00
CA LEU A 291 24.44 -18.12 15.90
C LEU A 291 25.97 -18.23 16.06
N PHE A 292 26.41 -18.30 17.31
CA PHE A 292 27.82 -18.35 17.70
C PHE A 292 28.35 -19.76 18.03
N GLU A 293 27.55 -20.81 17.80
CA GLU A 293 27.91 -22.21 18.18
C GLU A 293 29.26 -22.68 17.61
N TYR A 294 29.59 -22.27 16.42
CA TYR A 294 30.80 -22.74 15.71
C TYR A 294 31.89 -21.67 15.57
N ILE A 295 31.97 -20.74 16.52
CA ILE A 295 33.00 -19.71 16.50
C ILE A 295 34.29 -20.23 17.08
N THR A 296 35.37 -20.17 16.29
CA THR A 296 36.68 -20.67 16.64
C THR A 296 37.79 -19.63 16.50
N THR A 297 37.48 -18.41 16.00
CA THR A 297 38.53 -17.40 15.80
C THR A 297 38.88 -16.71 17.12
N ASP A 298 40.17 -16.67 17.43
CA ASP A 298 40.68 -16.06 18.67
C ASP A 298 40.24 -14.61 18.85
N ALA A 299 40.19 -13.83 17.77
CA ALA A 299 39.76 -12.45 17.81
C ALA A 299 38.33 -12.30 18.32
N LEU A 300 37.40 -13.16 17.87
CA LEU A 300 36.00 -13.10 18.32
C LEU A 300 35.83 -13.64 19.74
N LEU A 301 36.61 -14.66 20.12
CA LEU A 301 36.62 -15.18 21.48
C LEU A 301 37.11 -14.14 22.50
N ILE A 302 38.09 -13.30 22.13
CA ILE A 302 38.53 -12.17 22.97
C ILE A 302 37.38 -11.17 23.16
N ARG A 303 36.70 -10.76 22.09
CA ARG A 303 35.58 -9.84 22.17
C ARG A 303 34.40 -10.39 22.98
N ILE A 304 34.14 -11.69 22.92
CA ILE A 304 33.12 -12.36 23.75
C ILE A 304 33.49 -12.23 25.24
N LYS A 305 34.74 -12.46 25.61
CA LYS A 305 35.23 -12.30 26.99
C LYS A 305 35.12 -10.84 27.47
N GLU A 306 35.36 -9.88 26.59
CA GLU A 306 35.19 -8.44 26.89
C GLU A 306 33.73 -8.08 27.24
N ARG A 307 32.75 -8.88 26.78
CA ARG A 307 31.33 -8.75 27.16
C ARG A 307 30.98 -9.44 28.50
N GLY A 308 31.97 -9.98 29.22
CA GLY A 308 31.77 -10.72 30.47
C GLY A 308 31.20 -12.13 30.27
N VAL A 309 31.30 -12.68 29.07
CA VAL A 309 30.78 -13.99 28.70
C VAL A 309 31.94 -14.96 28.51
N VAL A 310 31.81 -16.15 29.06
CA VAL A 310 32.88 -17.17 28.99
C VAL A 310 32.74 -18.06 27.74
N GLN A 311 31.52 -18.49 27.44
CA GLN A 311 31.24 -19.37 26.34
C GLN A 311 30.41 -18.64 25.26
N PRO A 312 30.70 -18.85 23.96
CA PRO A 312 29.90 -18.25 22.88
C PRO A 312 28.41 -18.56 22.98
N SER A 313 28.02 -19.69 23.53
CA SER A 313 26.63 -20.13 23.73
C SER A 313 25.88 -19.36 24.84
N GLU A 314 26.57 -18.56 25.62
CA GLU A 314 25.97 -17.73 26.70
C GLU A 314 25.58 -16.33 26.16
N LEU A 315 25.96 -16.00 24.90
CA LEU A 315 25.60 -14.75 24.28
C LEU A 315 24.10 -14.69 24.03
N CYS A 316 23.46 -13.66 24.55
CA CYS A 316 22.05 -13.34 24.31
C CYS A 316 21.91 -11.89 23.88
N TYR A 317 20.74 -11.47 23.44
CA TYR A 317 20.55 -10.16 22.80
C TYR A 317 21.03 -8.99 23.66
N LYS A 318 20.95 -9.05 24.99
CA LYS A 318 21.44 -7.99 25.89
C LYS A 318 22.92 -7.64 25.69
N HIS A 319 23.72 -8.53 25.15
CA HIS A 319 25.14 -8.30 24.93
C HIS A 319 25.45 -7.49 23.67
N PHE A 320 24.45 -7.13 22.85
CA PHE A 320 24.65 -6.48 21.55
C PHE A 320 24.15 -5.04 21.46
N GLN A 321 23.91 -4.36 22.59
CA GLN A 321 23.43 -2.98 22.62
C GLN A 321 24.36 -2.02 21.84
N GLN A 322 25.68 -2.24 21.89
CA GLN A 322 26.63 -1.40 21.16
C GLN A 322 26.45 -1.53 19.64
N GLU A 323 26.21 -2.73 19.15
CA GLU A 323 25.97 -3.01 17.74
C GLU A 323 24.62 -2.47 17.29
N MET A 324 23.61 -2.54 18.14
CA MET A 324 22.32 -1.85 17.89
C MET A 324 22.54 -0.34 17.73
N ASN A 325 23.33 0.26 18.59
CA ASN A 325 23.66 1.69 18.51
C ASN A 325 24.38 2.04 17.20
N LEU A 326 25.27 1.18 16.71
CA LEU A 326 25.92 1.39 15.40
C LEU A 326 24.90 1.32 14.24
N ILE A 327 23.97 0.37 14.31
CA ILE A 327 22.91 0.23 13.30
C ILE A 327 22.01 1.48 13.30
N ASN A 328 21.55 1.91 14.47
CA ASN A 328 20.67 3.07 14.63
C ASN A 328 21.34 4.36 14.17
N LYS A 329 22.61 4.56 14.55
CA LYS A 329 23.43 5.69 14.06
C LYS A 329 23.54 5.70 12.53
N ALA A 330 23.91 4.56 11.95
CA ALA A 330 24.06 4.42 10.51
C ALA A 330 22.74 4.64 9.77
N PHE A 331 21.65 4.12 10.31
CA PHE A 331 20.33 4.28 9.72
C PHE A 331 19.90 5.75 9.67
N TYR A 332 19.95 6.45 10.80
CA TYR A 332 19.54 7.86 10.84
C TYR A 332 20.50 8.77 10.08
N GLN A 333 21.78 8.46 10.02
CA GLN A 333 22.70 9.19 9.13
C GLN A 333 22.28 9.04 7.67
N VAL A 334 22.02 7.83 7.19
CA VAL A 334 21.59 7.60 5.79
C VAL A 334 20.27 8.28 5.48
N MET A 335 19.28 8.17 6.38
CA MET A 335 17.97 8.80 6.20
C MET A 335 18.05 10.32 6.20
N THR A 336 18.99 10.92 6.92
CA THR A 336 19.17 12.37 6.97
C THR A 336 19.96 12.90 5.77
N GLU A 337 20.95 12.16 5.27
CA GLU A 337 21.71 12.52 4.08
C GLU A 337 20.86 12.46 2.80
N GLY A 338 19.92 11.52 2.72
CA GLY A 338 19.11 11.30 1.53
C GLY A 338 19.84 10.60 0.40
N ASP A 339 19.30 10.70 -0.81
CA ASP A 339 19.89 10.16 -2.02
C ASP A 339 21.07 10.98 -2.55
N ALA A 340 21.59 10.65 -3.73
CA ALA A 340 22.74 11.36 -4.34
C ALA A 340 22.47 12.85 -4.61
N ASN A 341 21.20 13.28 -4.62
CA ASN A 341 20.76 14.65 -4.80
C ASN A 341 20.30 15.30 -3.48
N GLY A 342 20.44 14.58 -2.34
CA GLY A 342 19.96 15.02 -1.04
C GLY A 342 18.45 14.93 -0.86
N GLN A 343 17.74 14.18 -1.72
CA GLN A 343 16.32 13.97 -1.55
C GLN A 343 16.06 12.91 -0.46
N PRO A 344 15.13 13.17 0.47
CA PRO A 344 14.79 12.20 1.51
C PRO A 344 14.33 10.87 0.94
N PHE A 345 14.76 9.77 1.56
CA PHE A 345 14.23 8.45 1.26
C PHE A 345 12.80 8.30 1.81
N THR A 346 11.92 7.72 1.01
CA THR A 346 10.55 7.42 1.44
C THR A 346 10.52 6.19 2.35
N PHE A 347 11.36 5.20 2.08
CA PHE A 347 11.39 3.92 2.78
C PHE A 347 12.80 3.53 3.26
N PRO A 348 12.88 2.69 4.32
CA PRO A 348 11.79 2.23 5.17
C PRO A 348 11.34 3.32 6.14
N ILE A 349 10.04 3.34 6.46
CA ILE A 349 9.51 4.20 7.52
C ILE A 349 9.95 3.61 8.87
N PRO A 350 10.69 4.35 9.72
CA PRO A 350 11.08 3.85 11.03
C PRO A 350 9.98 4.07 12.06
N THR A 351 9.75 3.06 12.91
CA THR A 351 8.99 3.19 14.15
C THR A 351 9.94 2.97 15.33
N VAL A 352 10.11 3.96 16.18
CA VAL A 352 11.00 3.91 17.34
C VAL A 352 10.22 3.60 18.59
N ASN A 353 10.64 2.58 19.32
CA ASN A 353 10.05 2.22 20.61
C ASN A 353 10.61 3.13 21.71
N ILE A 354 9.72 3.82 22.42
CA ILE A 354 10.06 4.63 23.58
C ILE A 354 9.70 3.84 24.83
N THR A 355 10.72 3.43 25.57
CA THR A 355 10.61 2.67 26.83
C THR A 355 11.09 3.52 28.01
N GLU A 356 10.92 3.05 29.25
CA GLU A 356 11.36 3.78 30.45
C GLU A 356 12.88 4.00 30.49
N ASP A 357 13.65 3.08 29.90
CA ASP A 357 15.10 3.12 29.79
C ASP A 357 15.61 3.72 28.47
N PHE A 358 14.73 4.41 27.72
CA PHE A 358 15.12 5.12 26.50
C PHE A 358 16.16 6.20 26.79
N ASP A 359 17.27 6.16 26.06
CA ASP A 359 18.33 7.15 26.19
C ASP A 359 17.97 8.47 25.49
N TRP A 360 17.39 9.40 26.25
CA TRP A 360 16.94 10.71 25.75
C TRP A 360 18.07 11.66 25.36
N TYR A 361 19.28 11.44 25.84
CA TYR A 361 20.40 12.37 25.71
C TYR A 361 21.60 11.78 24.95
N GLY A 362 21.45 10.56 24.42
CA GLY A 362 22.49 9.91 23.65
C GLY A 362 22.68 10.50 22.26
N GLU A 363 23.87 10.30 21.69
CA GLU A 363 24.23 10.78 20.34
C GLU A 363 23.23 10.29 19.27
N ASN A 364 22.76 9.06 19.36
CA ASN A 364 21.79 8.49 18.41
C ASN A 364 20.43 9.16 18.54
N THR A 365 20.04 9.55 19.73
CA THR A 365 18.77 10.24 19.98
C THR A 365 18.79 11.67 19.41
N GLU A 366 19.94 12.33 19.50
CA GLU A 366 20.13 13.63 18.84
C GLU A 366 19.94 13.50 17.30
N LEU A 367 20.57 12.50 16.67
CA LEU A 367 20.39 12.21 15.23
C LEU A 367 18.95 11.88 14.88
N LEU A 368 18.27 11.08 15.70
CA LEU A 368 16.85 10.74 15.53
C LEU A 368 15.98 11.99 15.51
N PHE A 369 16.14 12.87 16.50
CA PHE A 369 15.33 14.09 16.59
C PHE A 369 15.71 15.12 15.55
N GLU A 370 16.98 15.23 15.15
CA GLU A 370 17.39 16.06 14.00
C GLU A 370 16.70 15.58 12.71
N ASN A 371 16.72 14.27 12.45
CA ASN A 371 16.02 13.68 11.30
C ASN A 371 14.51 13.94 11.37
N THR A 372 13.92 13.74 12.54
CA THR A 372 12.48 13.97 12.75
C THR A 372 12.10 15.43 12.51
N ALA A 373 12.90 16.36 12.98
CA ALA A 373 12.67 17.79 12.78
C ALA A 373 12.82 18.24 11.31
N ARG A 374 13.76 17.64 10.59
CA ARG A 374 14.06 18.03 9.18
C ARG A 374 13.17 17.33 8.17
N ILE A 375 12.85 16.05 8.38
CA ILE A 375 12.22 15.18 7.39
C ILE A 375 10.83 14.71 7.85
N GLY A 376 10.65 14.46 9.17
CA GLY A 376 9.36 14.05 9.72
C GLY A 376 8.97 12.61 9.39
N SER A 377 9.95 11.72 9.09
CA SER A 377 9.67 10.35 8.66
C SER A 377 9.48 9.34 9.79
N SER A 378 9.86 9.69 11.03
CA SER A 378 9.85 8.76 12.17
C SER A 378 8.49 8.70 12.85
N TYR A 379 8.05 7.48 13.16
CA TYR A 379 6.94 7.21 14.07
C TYR A 379 7.48 6.82 15.44
N PHE A 380 6.69 7.08 16.48
CA PHE A 380 7.05 6.76 17.85
C PHE A 380 5.98 5.90 18.49
N GLN A 381 6.38 4.78 19.07
CA GLN A 381 5.51 3.93 19.87
C GLN A 381 5.90 4.09 21.34
N ASN A 382 5.00 4.69 22.14
CA ASN A 382 5.25 4.99 23.53
C ASN A 382 4.78 3.85 24.44
N PHE A 383 5.73 3.23 25.14
CA PHE A 383 5.47 2.24 26.18
C PHE A 383 5.61 2.80 27.60
N VAL A 384 6.03 4.04 27.78
CA VAL A 384 6.20 4.67 29.09
C VAL A 384 4.84 4.90 29.73
N GLY A 385 4.70 4.46 30.98
CA GLY A 385 3.51 4.68 31.80
C GLY A 385 2.31 3.80 31.48
N SER A 386 2.39 2.93 30.45
CA SER A 386 1.31 2.01 30.12
C SER A 386 1.18 0.82 31.09
N GLN A 387 2.21 0.55 31.86
CA GLN A 387 2.29 -0.62 32.76
C GLN A 387 1.41 -0.49 34.00
N TYR A 388 0.95 0.72 34.34
CA TYR A 388 0.22 0.97 35.57
C TYR A 388 -1.05 1.78 35.28
N LEU A 389 -2.17 1.31 35.83
CA LEU A 389 -3.36 2.13 36.03
C LEU A 389 -3.24 2.90 37.33
N ARG A 390 -3.77 4.11 37.39
CA ARG A 390 -3.96 4.83 38.66
C ARG A 390 -5.43 4.72 39.06
N ASP A 391 -5.67 4.28 40.28
CA ASP A 391 -7.00 4.31 40.88
C ASP A 391 -7.42 5.78 41.20
N GLU A 392 -8.65 5.95 41.65
CA GLU A 392 -9.20 7.26 42.05
C GLU A 392 -8.41 7.93 43.19
N ASN A 393 -7.62 7.17 43.92
CA ASN A 393 -6.76 7.64 45.01
C ASN A 393 -5.30 7.83 44.59
N GLY A 394 -4.99 7.61 43.30
CA GLY A 394 -3.64 7.76 42.75
C GLY A 394 -2.71 6.57 42.98
N HIS A 395 -3.19 5.46 43.55
CA HIS A 395 -2.37 4.24 43.73
C HIS A 395 -2.14 3.59 42.37
N LYS A 396 -0.89 3.14 42.16
CA LYS A 396 -0.51 2.40 40.94
C LYS A 396 -0.93 0.93 41.11
N THR A 397 -1.78 0.45 40.22
CA THR A 397 -2.10 -0.96 40.03
C THR A 397 -1.56 -1.44 38.69
N GLU A 398 -1.09 -2.70 38.61
CA GLU A 398 -0.69 -3.26 37.32
C GLU A 398 -1.86 -3.18 36.34
N ASN A 399 -1.61 -2.66 35.17
CA ASN A 399 -2.58 -2.63 34.10
C ASN A 399 -2.61 -4.02 33.43
N PRO A 400 -3.66 -4.84 33.60
CA PRO A 400 -3.74 -6.14 32.95
C PRO A 400 -3.79 -6.07 31.42
N LEU A 401 -4.11 -4.88 30.89
CA LEU A 401 -4.07 -4.56 29.46
C LEU A 401 -2.79 -3.79 29.10
N ALA A 402 -1.79 -3.77 30.00
CA ALA A 402 -0.53 -3.10 29.71
C ALA A 402 0.11 -3.70 28.48
N TYR A 403 0.39 -2.85 27.52
CA TYR A 403 1.26 -3.22 26.42
C TYR A 403 2.65 -3.51 27.00
N LYS A 404 2.92 -4.80 27.19
CA LYS A 404 4.32 -5.20 27.42
C LYS A 404 5.01 -5.03 26.06
N PRO A 405 6.20 -4.45 25.99
CA PRO A 405 6.98 -4.33 24.74
C PRO A 405 7.11 -5.66 24.01
N ASN A 406 6.96 -6.75 24.73
CA ASN A 406 7.07 -8.14 24.34
C ASN A 406 5.85 -8.70 23.59
N ALA A 407 4.66 -8.17 23.89
CA ALA A 407 3.41 -8.68 23.35
C ALA A 407 2.92 -7.86 22.13
N VAL A 408 3.44 -6.65 21.98
CA VAL A 408 2.96 -5.71 20.98
C VAL A 408 4.13 -5.11 20.20
N ARG A 409 4.14 -5.36 18.90
CA ARG A 409 5.07 -4.74 17.97
C ARG A 409 4.27 -3.92 16.98
N SER A 410 4.49 -2.62 16.97
CA SER A 410 3.86 -1.74 16.00
C SER A 410 4.54 -1.87 14.64
N MET A 411 3.73 -1.91 13.63
CA MET A 411 4.18 -1.94 12.25
C MET A 411 3.29 -0.99 11.47
N CYS A 412 3.86 0.05 10.91
CA CYS A 412 3.21 1.06 10.09
C CYS A 412 1.70 1.25 10.36
N CYS A 413 0.84 0.42 9.78
CA CYS A 413 -0.62 0.46 9.96
C CYS A 413 -1.15 -0.71 10.81
N ARG A 414 -0.29 -1.47 11.50
CA ARG A 414 -0.68 -2.67 12.25
C ARG A 414 -0.06 -2.73 13.62
N LEU A 415 -0.85 -3.27 14.52
CA LEU A 415 -0.44 -3.71 15.84
C LEU A 415 -0.32 -5.24 15.80
N GLN A 416 0.87 -5.78 16.03
CA GLN A 416 1.04 -7.22 16.21
C GLN A 416 0.79 -7.56 17.68
N LEU A 417 -0.20 -8.40 17.92
CA LEU A 417 -0.52 -8.90 19.26
C LEU A 417 -0.04 -10.35 19.40
N ASP A 418 0.66 -10.68 20.46
CA ASP A 418 0.88 -12.08 20.83
C ASP A 418 -0.38 -12.58 21.57
N LEU A 419 -1.19 -13.34 20.87
CA LEU A 419 -2.43 -13.88 21.44
C LEU A 419 -2.19 -14.81 22.62
N ARG A 420 -1.02 -15.41 22.73
CA ARG A 420 -0.66 -16.27 23.87
C ARG A 420 -0.45 -15.48 25.15
N GLU A 421 0.03 -14.25 25.02
CA GLU A 421 0.18 -13.35 26.19
C GLU A 421 -1.16 -12.71 26.59
N LEU A 422 -2.10 -12.56 25.65
CA LEU A 422 -3.45 -12.04 25.92
C LEU A 422 -4.37 -13.07 26.58
N LEU A 423 -4.07 -14.37 26.43
CA LEU A 423 -4.87 -15.48 26.96
C LEU A 423 -4.37 -16.00 28.32
N LYS A 424 -3.28 -15.45 28.86
CA LYS A 424 -2.77 -15.68 30.22
C LYS A 424 -3.42 -14.70 31.21
#